data_5c2d84dd61ec075b885b2389c5340805
#
_entry.id   5c2d84dd61ec075b885b2389c5340805
#
_cell.length_a   1.000
_cell.length_b   1.000
_cell.length_c   1.000
_cell.angle_alpha   90.00
_cell.angle_beta   90.00
_cell.angle_gamma   90.00
#
_symmetry.space_group_name_H-M   'P 1'
#
loop_
_entity.id
_entity.type
_entity.pdbx_description
1 polymer ?
#
loop_
_entity_poly.entity_id
_entity_poly.type
_entity_poly.pdbx_seq_one_letter_code
_entity_poly.pdbx_strand_id
1 'polypeptide(L)'
;MPIDPTDDLPHQQGGSLVEQWQFDFWSPEHDLGGWTHFVYDSASRSGWYVTALIGVQRPLVLVVDPKIQILELSQYLEFRAEGIWAQHVCETPLEHWTIGLEAFGVTLETVEDAMGNQWGERTGVGLDLEWERVENPEPTDAGFRQRCLITGEVLIDQEVIDINVGGWRSRSWGNSLGLVDRPVGAGIDILSLIHI
;
A
#
# COMPACT_ATOMS: atom_id res chain seq x y z
N MET A 1 -21.01 9.91 -8.89
CA MET A 1 -21.62 8.63 -9.29
C MET A 1 -21.64 7.74 -8.07
N PRO A 2 -22.66 6.93 -7.79
CA PRO A 2 -22.57 5.98 -6.70
C PRO A 2 -21.44 4.99 -7.00
N ILE A 3 -20.68 4.59 -5.98
CA ILE A 3 -19.61 3.62 -6.06
C ILE A 3 -20.26 2.23 -6.12
N ASP A 4 -19.87 1.44 -7.11
CA ASP A 4 -20.35 0.06 -7.29
C ASP A 4 -19.33 -0.92 -6.65
N PRO A 5 -19.76 -2.04 -6.07
CA PRO A 5 -18.83 -3.05 -5.56
C PRO A 5 -17.80 -3.53 -6.58
N THR A 6 -18.11 -3.52 -7.87
CA THR A 6 -17.14 -3.86 -8.93
C THR A 6 -16.02 -2.84 -9.09
N ASP A 7 -16.21 -1.60 -8.63
CA ASP A 7 -15.16 -0.56 -8.64
C ASP A 7 -14.01 -0.89 -7.69
N ASP A 8 -14.22 -1.79 -6.73
CA ASP A 8 -13.19 -2.26 -5.80
C ASP A 8 -12.27 -3.33 -6.39
N LEU A 9 -12.72 -3.96 -7.44
CA LEU A 9 -11.98 -5.01 -8.15
C LEU A 9 -11.14 -4.44 -9.31
N PRO A 10 -10.16 -5.20 -9.83
CA PRO A 10 -9.49 -4.84 -11.07
C PRO A 10 -10.45 -4.72 -12.24
N HIS A 11 -10.35 -3.65 -13.02
CA HIS A 11 -11.16 -3.45 -14.20
C HIS A 11 -10.64 -4.27 -15.37
N GLN A 12 -11.53 -5.08 -15.97
CA GLN A 12 -11.20 -5.94 -17.11
C GLN A 12 -11.38 -5.25 -18.47
N GLN A 13 -11.28 -3.93 -18.56
CA GLN A 13 -11.53 -3.21 -19.80
C GLN A 13 -10.30 -3.16 -20.70
N GLY A 14 -10.53 -3.35 -22.00
CA GLY A 14 -9.51 -3.16 -23.02
C GLY A 14 -9.17 -1.68 -23.19
N GLY A 15 -7.88 -1.35 -23.05
CA GLY A 15 -7.35 0.00 -23.16
C GLY A 15 -6.18 0.19 -22.18
N SER A 16 -5.49 1.33 -22.27
CA SER A 16 -4.48 1.70 -21.28
C SER A 16 -5.20 2.22 -20.03
N LEU A 17 -5.13 1.47 -18.95
CA LEU A 17 -5.70 1.84 -17.67
C LEU A 17 -4.62 1.67 -16.59
N VAL A 18 -4.42 2.70 -15.80
CA VAL A 18 -3.61 2.64 -14.58
C VAL A 18 -4.55 2.47 -13.40
N GLU A 19 -4.27 1.51 -12.56
CA GLU A 19 -5.05 1.18 -11.38
C GLU A 19 -4.19 1.25 -10.13
N GLN A 20 -4.77 1.72 -9.03
CA GLN A 20 -4.06 1.92 -7.78
C GLN A 20 -4.88 1.45 -6.60
N TRP A 21 -4.21 0.79 -5.66
CA TRP A 21 -4.71 0.40 -4.35
C TRP A 21 -3.76 0.94 -3.29
N GLN A 22 -4.30 1.66 -2.33
CA GLN A 22 -3.54 2.25 -1.24
C GLN A 22 -4.21 1.94 0.08
N PHE A 23 -3.40 1.63 1.08
CA PHE A 23 -3.81 1.27 2.42
C PHE A 23 -2.90 2.00 3.41
N ASP A 24 -3.46 2.73 4.36
CA ASP A 24 -2.68 3.47 5.34
C ASP A 24 -3.31 3.45 6.74
N PHE A 25 -2.47 3.39 7.76
CA PHE A 25 -2.87 3.43 9.15
C PHE A 25 -1.85 4.17 10.02
N TRP A 26 -2.30 4.58 11.19
CA TRP A 26 -1.43 5.11 12.25
C TRP A 26 -1.81 4.50 13.59
N SER A 27 -0.83 3.88 14.28
CA SER A 27 -0.93 3.36 15.64
C SER A 27 -0.17 4.25 16.62
N PRO A 28 -0.85 5.14 17.35
CA PRO A 28 -0.20 5.99 18.35
C PRO A 28 0.43 5.19 19.50
N GLU A 29 -0.18 4.05 19.86
CA GLU A 29 0.29 3.19 20.95
C GLU A 29 1.68 2.62 20.65
N HIS A 30 1.92 2.26 19.39
CA HIS A 30 3.17 1.63 18.96
C HIS A 30 4.14 2.61 18.29
N ASP A 31 3.77 3.90 18.17
CA ASP A 31 4.50 4.88 17.36
C ASP A 31 4.82 4.30 15.96
N LEU A 32 3.78 3.79 15.28
CA LEU A 32 3.94 3.12 14.01
C LEU A 32 2.86 3.55 13.01
N GLY A 33 3.28 4.11 11.89
CA GLY A 33 2.47 4.27 10.70
C GLY A 33 2.84 3.25 9.64
N GLY A 34 1.84 2.73 8.96
CA GLY A 34 2.00 1.85 7.80
C GLY A 34 1.34 2.45 6.58
N TRP A 35 2.02 2.34 5.46
CA TRP A 35 1.49 2.71 4.17
C TRP A 35 1.90 1.71 3.12
N THR A 36 0.92 1.12 2.42
CA THR A 36 1.13 0.19 1.32
C THR A 36 0.45 0.73 0.07
N HIS A 37 1.18 0.76 -1.04
CA HIS A 37 0.66 1.23 -2.30
C HIS A 37 1.08 0.32 -3.44
N PHE A 38 0.10 -0.16 -4.18
CA PHE A 38 0.26 -0.97 -5.36
C PHE A 38 -0.34 -0.26 -6.57
N VAL A 39 0.44 -0.14 -7.63
CA VAL A 39 0.05 0.45 -8.91
C VAL A 39 0.23 -0.56 -10.02
N TYR A 40 -0.74 -0.67 -10.90
CA TYR A 40 -0.71 -1.49 -12.07
C TYR A 40 -1.02 -0.68 -13.33
N ASP A 41 -0.19 -0.84 -14.35
CA ASP A 41 -0.43 -0.33 -15.70
C ASP A 41 -0.78 -1.48 -16.63
N SER A 42 -2.02 -1.49 -17.12
CA SER A 42 -2.54 -2.54 -18.00
C SER A 42 -1.86 -2.55 -19.38
N ALA A 43 -1.34 -1.42 -19.85
CA ALA A 43 -0.68 -1.33 -21.15
C ALA A 43 0.70 -2.01 -21.13
N SER A 44 1.48 -1.82 -20.08
CA SER A 44 2.79 -2.45 -19.92
C SER A 44 2.73 -3.81 -19.24
N ARG A 45 1.59 -4.18 -18.64
CA ARG A 45 1.40 -5.36 -17.78
C ARG A 45 2.42 -5.40 -16.65
N SER A 46 2.74 -4.26 -16.13
CA SER A 46 3.69 -4.09 -15.03
C SER A 46 3.12 -3.16 -13.97
N GLY A 47 3.65 -3.25 -12.80
CA GLY A 47 3.28 -2.36 -11.70
C GLY A 47 4.49 -2.01 -10.88
N TRP A 48 4.27 -1.20 -9.87
CA TRP A 48 5.21 -0.99 -8.79
C TRP A 48 4.52 -1.16 -7.44
N TYR A 49 5.32 -1.51 -6.46
CA TYR A 49 4.87 -1.75 -5.11
C TYR A 49 5.75 -1.02 -4.12
N VAL A 50 5.13 -0.46 -3.10
CA VAL A 50 5.84 0.07 -1.95
C VAL A 50 5.07 -0.22 -0.67
N THR A 51 5.80 -0.59 0.38
CA THR A 51 5.35 -0.55 1.77
C THR A 51 6.35 0.26 2.57
N ALA A 52 5.85 1.24 3.31
CA ALA A 52 6.62 2.06 4.22
C ALA A 52 6.08 1.91 5.64
N LEU A 53 6.95 1.64 6.59
CA LEU A 53 6.65 1.59 8.02
C LEU A 53 7.50 2.64 8.72
N ILE A 54 6.88 3.52 9.50
CA ILE A 54 7.56 4.68 10.09
C ILE A 54 6.91 5.09 11.40
N GLY A 55 7.70 5.69 12.30
CA GLY A 55 7.22 6.38 13.50
C GLY A 55 8.03 7.63 13.78
N VAL A 56 7.61 8.41 14.77
CA VAL A 56 8.32 9.63 15.18
C VAL A 56 9.69 9.27 15.79
N GLN A 57 9.74 8.13 16.49
CA GLN A 57 10.96 7.61 17.13
C GLN A 57 11.44 6.29 16.50
N ARG A 58 10.91 5.93 15.34
CA ARG A 58 11.27 4.74 14.58
C ARG A 58 11.91 5.13 13.26
N PRO A 59 12.95 4.43 12.81
CA PRO A 59 13.50 4.64 11.49
C PRO A 59 12.45 4.28 10.41
N LEU A 60 12.63 4.81 9.22
CA LEU A 60 11.84 4.38 8.07
C LEU A 60 12.26 2.98 7.63
N VAL A 61 11.32 2.05 7.58
CA VAL A 61 11.50 0.74 6.95
C VAL A 61 10.76 0.75 5.62
N LEU A 62 11.49 0.49 4.54
CA LEU A 62 10.97 0.63 3.19
C LEU A 62 11.14 -0.67 2.39
N VAL A 63 10.03 -1.17 1.84
CA VAL A 63 10.00 -2.24 0.84
C VAL A 63 9.56 -1.63 -0.48
N VAL A 64 10.36 -1.73 -1.53
CA VAL A 64 10.06 -1.14 -2.83
C VAL A 64 10.44 -2.09 -3.95
N ASP A 65 9.52 -2.30 -4.90
CA ASP A 65 9.85 -2.82 -6.22
C ASP A 65 9.23 -1.90 -7.28
N PRO A 66 10.06 -1.20 -8.07
CA PRO A 66 9.59 -0.24 -9.06
C PRO A 66 9.08 -0.88 -10.34
N LYS A 67 9.22 -2.21 -10.50
CA LYS A 67 8.85 -2.87 -11.76
C LYS A 67 8.47 -4.34 -11.58
N ILE A 68 7.27 -4.55 -11.06
CA ILE A 68 6.71 -5.89 -10.92
C ILE A 68 6.04 -6.32 -12.23
N GLN A 69 6.33 -7.54 -12.68
CA GLN A 69 5.62 -8.16 -13.79
C GLN A 69 4.34 -8.82 -13.28
N ILE A 70 3.19 -8.45 -13.84
CA ILE A 70 1.90 -8.97 -13.45
C ILE A 70 1.26 -9.61 -14.67
N LEU A 71 1.13 -10.93 -14.65
CA LEU A 71 0.59 -11.68 -15.77
C LEU A 71 -0.93 -11.63 -15.81
N GLU A 72 -1.56 -11.62 -14.64
CA GLU A 72 -3.00 -11.63 -14.48
C GLU A 72 -3.40 -10.86 -13.22
N LEU A 73 -4.37 -9.95 -13.37
CA LEU A 73 -5.01 -9.28 -12.24
C LEU A 73 -6.35 -9.95 -11.96
N SER A 74 -6.58 -10.27 -10.71
CA SER A 74 -7.84 -10.78 -10.18
C SER A 74 -8.16 -10.10 -8.84
N GLN A 75 -9.21 -10.52 -8.16
CA GLN A 75 -9.44 -10.10 -6.77
C GLN A 75 -8.29 -10.49 -5.82
N TYR A 76 -7.43 -11.40 -6.25
CA TYR A 76 -6.18 -11.77 -5.57
C TYR A 76 -5.05 -11.02 -6.27
N LEU A 77 -4.63 -9.90 -5.68
CA LEU A 77 -3.45 -9.16 -6.15
C LEU A 77 -2.21 -9.81 -5.55
N GLU A 78 -1.86 -10.98 -6.11
CA GLU A 78 -0.64 -11.69 -5.70
C GLU A 78 0.49 -11.37 -6.67
N PHE A 79 1.66 -11.04 -6.12
CA PHE A 79 2.86 -10.88 -6.91
C PHE A 79 4.10 -11.31 -6.14
N ARG A 80 5.12 -11.71 -6.89
CA ARG A 80 6.41 -12.13 -6.37
C ARG A 80 7.51 -11.42 -7.12
N ALA A 81 8.45 -10.88 -6.38
CA ALA A 81 9.68 -10.29 -6.90
C ALA A 81 10.86 -10.78 -6.06
N GLU A 82 12.08 -10.38 -6.38
CA GLU A 82 13.25 -10.75 -5.59
C GLU A 82 13.14 -10.20 -4.16
N GLY A 83 12.97 -11.10 -3.19
CA GLY A 83 12.83 -10.74 -1.78
C GLY A 83 11.48 -10.14 -1.40
N ILE A 84 10.44 -10.26 -2.24
CA ILE A 84 9.08 -9.81 -1.95
C ILE A 84 8.09 -10.89 -2.36
N TRP A 85 7.22 -11.26 -1.44
CA TRP A 85 5.96 -11.93 -1.69
C TRP A 85 4.83 -11.13 -1.06
N ALA A 86 3.91 -10.64 -1.88
CA ALA A 86 2.77 -9.88 -1.42
C ALA A 86 1.47 -10.49 -1.96
N GLN A 87 0.45 -10.51 -1.11
CA GLN A 87 -0.88 -10.96 -1.43
C GLN A 87 -1.90 -10.00 -0.82
N HIS A 88 -2.60 -9.28 -1.67
CA HIS A 88 -3.70 -8.42 -1.27
C HIS A 88 -4.99 -9.01 -1.82
N VAL A 89 -5.89 -9.38 -0.95
CA VAL A 89 -7.12 -10.08 -1.33
C VAL A 89 -8.33 -9.23 -1.03
N CYS A 90 -9.15 -8.98 -2.04
CA CYS A 90 -10.49 -8.46 -1.85
C CYS A 90 -11.42 -9.63 -1.46
N GLU A 91 -11.60 -9.85 -0.17
CA GLU A 91 -12.47 -10.92 0.34
C GLU A 91 -13.94 -10.63 0.04
N THR A 92 -14.35 -9.39 0.27
CA THR A 92 -15.69 -8.90 -0.06
C THR A 92 -15.57 -7.45 -0.51
N PRO A 93 -15.94 -7.13 -1.76
CA PRO A 93 -15.86 -5.79 -2.31
C PRO A 93 -16.57 -4.74 -1.43
N LEU A 94 -15.89 -3.63 -1.18
CA LEU A 94 -16.28 -2.51 -0.33
C LEU A 94 -16.45 -2.86 1.17
N GLU A 95 -16.18 -4.09 1.57
CA GLU A 95 -16.38 -4.55 2.94
C GLU A 95 -15.06 -4.99 3.61
N HIS A 96 -14.30 -5.85 2.92
CA HIS A 96 -13.19 -6.55 3.57
C HIS A 96 -12.03 -6.85 2.62
N TRP A 97 -10.81 -6.50 3.07
CA TRP A 97 -9.55 -6.81 2.42
C TRP A 97 -8.56 -7.43 3.39
N THR A 98 -7.80 -8.41 2.90
CA THR A 98 -6.63 -8.97 3.60
C THR A 98 -5.36 -8.49 2.91
N ILE A 99 -4.38 -8.00 3.68
CA ILE A 99 -3.11 -7.50 3.18
C ILE A 99 -1.98 -8.33 3.79
N GLY A 100 -1.42 -9.22 2.99
CA GLY A 100 -0.27 -10.04 3.33
C GLY A 100 1.01 -9.57 2.65
N LEU A 101 2.12 -9.57 3.39
CA LEU A 101 3.46 -9.27 2.88
C LEU A 101 4.50 -10.09 3.63
N GLU A 102 5.40 -10.72 2.89
CA GLU A 102 6.68 -11.23 3.38
C GLU A 102 7.78 -10.65 2.50
N ALA A 103 8.67 -9.84 3.08
CA ALA A 103 9.67 -9.16 2.29
C ALA A 103 10.97 -8.91 3.06
N PHE A 104 12.02 -8.60 2.30
CA PHE A 104 13.19 -7.92 2.81
C PHE A 104 13.17 -6.48 2.33
N GLY A 105 13.03 -5.56 3.27
CA GLY A 105 13.14 -4.13 3.07
C GLY A 105 14.51 -3.59 3.48
N VAL A 106 14.59 -2.28 3.55
CA VAL A 106 15.72 -1.54 4.07
C VAL A 106 15.28 -0.62 5.21
N THR A 107 16.04 -0.59 6.28
CA THR A 107 15.89 0.40 7.37
C THR A 107 16.78 1.59 7.06
N LEU A 108 16.19 2.78 7.09
CA LEU A 108 16.85 4.06 6.85
C LEU A 108 16.77 4.91 8.11
N GLU A 109 17.91 5.34 8.61
CA GLU A 109 18.00 6.15 9.86
C GLU A 109 17.37 7.53 9.68
N THR A 110 17.45 8.08 8.49
CA THR A 110 16.82 9.35 8.14
C THR A 110 15.92 9.17 6.92
N VAL A 111 14.81 9.90 6.90
CA VAL A 111 13.82 9.82 5.80
C VAL A 111 14.40 10.35 4.49
N GLU A 112 15.31 11.31 4.59
CA GLU A 112 16.03 11.89 3.46
C GLU A 112 16.86 10.85 2.71
N ASP A 113 17.30 9.78 3.37
CA ASP A 113 18.05 8.70 2.75
C ASP A 113 17.20 7.95 1.70
N ALA A 114 15.89 7.94 1.84
CA ALA A 114 14.98 7.38 0.84
C ALA A 114 14.98 8.17 -0.49
N MET A 115 15.41 9.42 -0.47
CA MET A 115 15.47 10.30 -1.65
C MET A 115 16.84 10.26 -2.35
N GLY A 116 17.81 9.52 -1.81
CA GLY A 116 19.19 9.46 -2.31
C GLY A 116 19.62 8.06 -2.75
N ASN A 117 20.93 7.90 -2.97
CA ASN A 117 21.58 6.63 -3.27
C ASN A 117 22.18 5.97 -2.02
N GLN A 118 21.57 6.22 -0.87
CA GLN A 118 22.04 5.66 0.39
C GLN A 118 21.54 4.22 0.56
N TRP A 119 22.38 3.40 1.18
CA TRP A 119 22.08 1.99 1.47
C TRP A 119 21.67 1.86 2.92
N GLY A 120 20.45 1.33 3.14
CA GLY A 120 19.97 0.99 4.47
C GLY A 120 20.39 -0.41 4.93
N GLU A 121 20.12 -0.71 6.20
CA GLU A 121 20.26 -2.06 6.73
C GLU A 121 19.11 -2.94 6.19
N ARG A 122 19.45 -4.18 5.80
CA ARG A 122 18.44 -5.14 5.33
C ARG A 122 17.61 -5.64 6.50
N THR A 123 16.30 -5.50 6.39
CA THR A 123 15.33 -5.78 7.46
C THR A 123 14.24 -6.71 6.95
N GLY A 124 13.89 -7.74 7.72
CA GLY A 124 12.71 -8.56 7.46
C GLY A 124 11.44 -7.78 7.74
N VAL A 125 10.46 -7.84 6.85
CA VAL A 125 9.16 -7.16 6.97
C VAL A 125 8.05 -8.14 6.70
N GLY A 126 7.07 -8.19 7.60
CA GLY A 126 5.83 -8.94 7.43
C GLY A 126 4.61 -8.07 7.69
N LEU A 127 3.57 -8.28 6.93
CA LEU A 127 2.22 -7.78 7.21
C LEU A 127 1.25 -8.94 7.15
N ASP A 128 0.37 -8.99 8.13
CA ASP A 128 -0.82 -9.84 8.14
C ASP A 128 -1.97 -9.01 8.73
N LEU A 129 -2.63 -8.26 7.84
CA LEU A 129 -3.57 -7.22 8.22
C LEU A 129 -4.93 -7.41 7.55
N GLU A 130 -5.96 -7.30 8.35
CA GLU A 130 -7.36 -7.26 7.93
C GLU A 130 -7.87 -5.82 7.90
N TRP A 131 -8.58 -5.46 6.84
CA TRP A 131 -9.15 -4.12 6.61
C TRP A 131 -10.66 -4.22 6.50
N GLU A 132 -11.36 -3.99 7.59
CA GLU A 132 -12.81 -4.06 7.66
C GLU A 132 -13.45 -2.68 7.50
N ARG A 133 -14.51 -2.59 6.71
CA ARG A 133 -15.27 -1.36 6.51
C ARG A 133 -15.84 -0.82 7.82
N VAL A 134 -15.60 0.46 8.09
CA VAL A 134 -16.28 1.22 9.17
C VAL A 134 -17.31 2.16 8.59
N GLU A 135 -17.00 2.81 7.46
CA GLU A 135 -17.88 3.79 6.81
C GLU A 135 -18.08 3.43 5.33
N ASN A 136 -19.14 3.98 4.75
CA ASN A 136 -19.34 3.85 3.31
C ASN A 136 -18.21 4.56 2.55
N PRO A 137 -17.85 4.05 1.37
CA PRO A 137 -16.81 4.69 0.57
C PRO A 137 -17.24 6.10 0.13
N GLU A 138 -16.28 7.02 0.19
CA GLU A 138 -16.44 8.41 -0.25
C GLU A 138 -15.86 8.56 -1.67
N PRO A 139 -16.60 9.09 -2.65
CA PRO A 139 -16.08 9.29 -3.98
C PRO A 139 -14.96 10.35 -3.99
N THR A 140 -13.96 10.13 -4.85
CA THR A 140 -12.90 11.08 -5.20
C THR A 140 -12.95 11.38 -6.70
N ASP A 141 -12.08 12.26 -7.20
CA ASP A 141 -12.02 12.61 -8.63
C ASP A 141 -11.65 11.40 -9.51
N ALA A 142 -10.90 10.43 -8.97
CA ALA A 142 -10.38 9.29 -9.71
C ALA A 142 -10.77 7.92 -9.13
N GLY A 143 -11.75 7.88 -8.23
CA GLY A 143 -12.16 6.63 -7.58
C GLY A 143 -12.87 6.86 -6.26
N PHE A 144 -12.38 6.26 -5.19
CA PHE A 144 -12.91 6.45 -3.84
C PHE A 144 -11.86 6.26 -2.75
N ARG A 145 -12.18 6.73 -1.56
CA ARG A 145 -11.50 6.39 -0.31
C ARG A 145 -12.50 5.84 0.69
N GLN A 146 -12.04 5.05 1.65
CA GLN A 146 -12.90 4.43 2.63
C GLN A 146 -12.20 4.29 3.97
N ARG A 147 -12.93 4.61 5.04
CA ARG A 147 -12.45 4.40 6.40
C ARG A 147 -12.65 2.95 6.82
N CYS A 148 -11.59 2.36 7.38
CA CYS A 148 -11.55 0.97 7.82
C CYS A 148 -11.08 0.86 9.27
N LEU A 149 -11.46 -0.25 9.92
CA LEU A 149 -10.78 -0.81 11.07
C LEU A 149 -9.69 -1.75 10.55
N ILE A 150 -8.48 -1.60 11.07
CA ILE A 150 -7.35 -2.44 10.73
C ILE A 150 -6.98 -3.27 11.93
N THR A 151 -6.93 -4.59 11.76
CA THR A 151 -6.51 -5.55 12.78
C THR A 151 -5.47 -6.51 12.22
N GLY A 152 -4.64 -7.08 13.07
CA GLY A 152 -3.63 -8.05 12.68
C GLY A 152 -2.24 -7.72 13.22
N GLU A 153 -1.21 -8.10 12.48
CA GLU A 153 0.17 -8.01 12.95
C GLU A 153 1.09 -7.37 11.90
N VAL A 154 2.06 -6.59 12.39
CA VAL A 154 3.20 -6.09 11.62
C VAL A 154 4.47 -6.69 12.21
N LEU A 155 5.30 -7.28 11.37
CA LEU A 155 6.62 -7.79 11.74
C LEU A 155 7.71 -6.86 11.18
N ILE A 156 8.61 -6.42 12.05
CA ILE A 156 9.83 -5.70 11.68
C ILE A 156 11.02 -6.43 12.31
N ASP A 157 11.79 -7.12 11.50
CA ASP A 157 12.86 -8.03 11.92
C ASP A 157 12.35 -9.12 12.88
N GLN A 158 12.50 -8.94 14.18
CA GLN A 158 12.03 -9.87 15.22
C GLN A 158 10.91 -9.27 16.09
N GLU A 159 10.57 -8.01 15.88
CA GLU A 159 9.50 -7.32 16.59
C GLU A 159 8.16 -7.61 15.93
N VAL A 160 7.24 -8.21 16.66
CA VAL A 160 5.84 -8.40 16.27
C VAL A 160 5.01 -7.33 16.95
N ILE A 161 4.23 -6.60 16.20
CA ILE A 161 3.42 -5.47 16.64
C ILE A 161 1.96 -5.75 16.31
N ASP A 162 1.14 -5.88 17.36
CA ASP A 162 -0.31 -6.04 17.20
C ASP A 162 -0.96 -4.73 16.75
N ILE A 163 -1.75 -4.77 15.70
CA ILE A 163 -2.46 -3.62 15.15
C ILE A 163 -3.96 -3.76 15.41
N ASN A 164 -4.55 -2.71 16.00
CA ASN A 164 -5.99 -2.57 16.15
C ASN A 164 -6.34 -1.07 16.13
N VAL A 165 -6.40 -0.49 14.94
CA VAL A 165 -6.53 0.95 14.76
C VAL A 165 -7.47 1.29 13.60
N GLY A 166 -7.89 2.55 13.54
CA GLY A 166 -8.54 3.11 12.35
C GLY A 166 -7.52 3.51 11.31
N GLY A 167 -7.90 3.40 10.04
CA GLY A 167 -7.10 3.86 8.93
C GLY A 167 -7.95 4.07 7.68
N TRP A 168 -7.28 4.26 6.55
CA TRP A 168 -7.91 4.53 5.29
C TRP A 168 -7.42 3.60 4.20
N ARG A 169 -8.30 3.26 3.29
CA ARG A 169 -7.93 2.70 2.00
C ARG A 169 -8.44 3.57 0.88
N SER A 170 -7.72 3.60 -0.22
CA SER A 170 -8.10 4.32 -1.42
C SER A 170 -7.97 3.42 -2.64
N ARG A 171 -8.89 3.60 -3.56
CA ARG A 171 -8.93 2.94 -4.84
C ARG A 171 -9.07 3.99 -5.93
N SER A 172 -8.17 3.99 -6.91
CA SER A 172 -8.26 4.93 -8.04
C SER A 172 -7.86 4.27 -9.36
N TRP A 173 -8.41 4.78 -10.45
CA TRP A 173 -8.15 4.29 -11.80
C TRP A 173 -8.35 5.38 -12.86
N GLY A 174 -7.66 5.25 -14.00
CA GLY A 174 -7.78 6.21 -15.10
C GLY A 174 -6.76 6.00 -16.21
N ASN A 175 -6.96 6.66 -17.34
CA ASN A 175 -6.07 6.54 -18.50
C ASN A 175 -4.73 7.28 -18.34
N SER A 176 -4.67 8.21 -17.41
CA SER A 176 -3.45 8.93 -17.05
C SER A 176 -3.61 9.43 -15.61
N LEU A 177 -3.49 8.53 -14.66
CA LEU A 177 -3.20 8.98 -13.31
C LEU A 177 -1.75 9.45 -13.37
N GLY A 178 -1.49 10.74 -13.22
CA GLY A 178 -0.16 11.36 -13.35
C GLY A 178 0.91 10.86 -12.38
N LEU A 179 0.76 9.63 -11.94
CA LEU A 179 1.55 8.92 -10.92
C LEU A 179 2.40 7.78 -11.50
N VAL A 180 2.27 7.44 -12.79
CA VAL A 180 3.08 6.37 -13.39
C VAL A 180 4.56 6.77 -13.44
N ASP A 181 4.83 8.06 -13.53
CA ASP A 181 6.20 8.60 -13.54
C ASP A 181 6.71 9.07 -12.17
N ARG A 182 5.84 9.05 -11.13
CA ARG A 182 6.24 9.49 -9.78
C ARG A 182 5.44 8.76 -8.71
N PRO A 183 6.08 8.11 -7.76
CA PRO A 183 5.47 7.75 -6.47
C PRO A 183 5.25 9.02 -5.63
N VAL A 184 4.54 10.01 -6.16
CA VAL A 184 4.55 11.38 -5.63
C VAL A 184 3.45 11.64 -4.61
N GLY A 185 2.35 10.91 -4.68
CA GLY A 185 1.24 11.27 -3.78
C GLY A 185 1.59 10.97 -2.33
N ALA A 186 2.02 9.79 -2.07
CA ALA A 186 2.07 9.27 -0.73
C ALA A 186 3.42 9.47 -0.02
N GLY A 187 4.52 9.52 -0.74
CA GLY A 187 5.81 9.89 -0.13
C GLY A 187 5.79 11.29 0.47
N ILE A 188 5.01 12.20 -0.11
CA ILE A 188 4.83 13.56 0.41
C ILE A 188 3.94 13.56 1.65
N ASP A 189 2.90 12.73 1.68
CA ASP A 189 2.00 12.66 2.83
C ASP A 189 2.67 11.97 4.03
N ILE A 190 3.47 10.95 3.80
CA ILE A 190 4.32 10.36 4.84
C ILE A 190 5.36 11.37 5.33
N LEU A 191 6.03 12.10 4.46
CA LEU A 191 6.97 13.14 4.85
C LEU A 191 6.28 14.31 5.57
N SER A 192 5.04 14.65 5.24
CA SER A 192 4.27 15.66 5.96
C SER A 192 3.83 15.21 7.35
N LEU A 193 3.59 13.92 7.54
CA LEU A 193 3.28 13.33 8.86
C LEU A 193 4.50 13.33 9.81
N ILE A 194 5.71 13.34 9.26
CA ILE A 194 6.97 13.38 10.04
C ILE A 194 7.32 14.80 10.49
N HIS A 195 6.79 15.82 9.83
CA HIS A 195 7.07 17.22 10.14
C HIS A 195 6.02 17.87 11.08
N ILE A 196 5.11 17.09 11.65
CA ILE A 196 4.25 17.46 12.77
C ILE A 196 4.84 16.87 14.03
#